data_3a7654858dbc418b924c015428bbb3e0
#
_entry.id   3a7654858dbc418b924c015428bbb3e0
#
_cell.length_a   1.000
_cell.length_b   1.000
_cell.length_c   1.000
_cell.angle_alpha   90.00
_cell.angle_beta   90.00
_cell.angle_gamma   90.00
#
_symmetry.space_group_name_H-M   'P 1'
#
loop_
_entity.id
_entity.type
_entity.pdbx_description
1 polymer ?
#
loop_
_entity_poly.entity_id
_entity_poly.type
_entity_poly.pdbx_seq_one_letter_code
_entity_poly.pdbx_strand_id
1 'polypeptide(L)'
;MLRGIITAYETQVNLVKGICLHKHKVDHIAHLGPSVAAGIGSLLNLDTETIYQSIQQALHTTVSTRQSRKGEISSWKAFAPAHAGKLAVEAVDRAMRGEGAPSPIY
;
A
#
# COMPACT_ATOMS: atom_id res chain seq x y z
N MET A 1 9.98 -6.32 14.21
CA MET A 1 10.55 -5.65 13.01
C MET A 1 10.68 -6.61 11.82
N LEU A 2 11.45 -7.67 11.93
CA LEU A 2 11.63 -8.63 10.82
C LEU A 2 10.32 -9.21 10.30
N ARG A 3 9.42 -9.62 11.17
CA ARG A 3 8.10 -10.13 10.81
C ARG A 3 7.29 -9.13 9.96
N GLY A 4 7.31 -7.86 10.31
CA GLY A 4 6.63 -6.82 9.53
C GLY A 4 7.22 -6.66 8.13
N ILE A 5 8.55 -6.68 8.03
CA ILE A 5 9.24 -6.60 6.73
C ILE A 5 8.89 -7.80 5.86
N ILE A 6 8.94 -9.01 6.41
CA ILE A 6 8.59 -10.23 5.68
C ILE A 6 7.15 -10.18 5.20
N THR A 7 6.22 -9.78 6.06
CA THR A 7 4.79 -9.66 5.71
C THR A 7 4.59 -8.67 4.56
N ALA A 8 5.26 -7.50 4.62
CA ALA A 8 5.16 -6.50 3.56
C ALA A 8 5.66 -7.05 2.22
N TYR A 9 6.83 -7.68 2.20
CA TYR A 9 7.38 -8.27 0.97
C TYR A 9 6.50 -9.39 0.43
N GLU A 10 6.03 -10.27 1.28
CA GLU A 10 5.16 -11.39 0.87
C GLU A 10 3.87 -10.86 0.24
N THR A 11 3.24 -9.88 0.86
CA THR A 11 2.03 -9.24 0.33
C THR A 11 2.32 -8.58 -1.01
N GLN A 12 3.39 -7.80 -1.12
CA GLN A 12 3.78 -7.12 -2.35
C GLN A 12 3.99 -8.10 -3.51
N VAL A 13 4.77 -9.14 -3.27
CA VAL A 13 5.10 -10.13 -4.30
C VAL A 13 3.85 -10.88 -4.77
N ASN A 14 2.95 -11.22 -3.86
CA ASN A 14 1.71 -11.91 -4.22
C ASN A 14 0.77 -11.01 -5.01
N LEU A 15 0.66 -9.73 -4.66
CA LEU A 15 -0.11 -8.77 -5.45
C LEU A 15 0.45 -8.63 -6.86
N VAL A 16 1.76 -8.50 -6.99
CA VAL A 16 2.42 -8.39 -8.31
C VAL A 16 2.21 -9.64 -9.16
N LYS A 17 2.22 -10.83 -8.54
CA LYS A 17 1.91 -12.08 -9.25
C LYS A 17 0.45 -12.14 -9.72
N GLY A 18 -0.46 -11.56 -8.94
CA GLY A 18 -1.89 -11.58 -9.24
C GLY A 18 -2.30 -10.61 -10.34
N ILE A 19 -1.67 -9.44 -10.41
CA ILE A 19 -2.05 -8.40 -11.38
C ILE A 19 -0.86 -7.54 -11.79
N CYS A 20 -0.73 -7.31 -13.08
CA CYS A 20 0.23 -6.35 -13.63
C CYS A 20 -0.47 -5.00 -13.83
N LEU A 21 -0.27 -4.07 -12.91
CA LEU A 21 -0.91 -2.76 -12.94
C LEU A 21 -0.52 -1.93 -14.18
N HIS A 22 0.69 -2.10 -14.70
CA HIS A 22 1.14 -1.38 -15.91
C HIS A 22 0.28 -1.69 -17.13
N LYS A 23 -0.28 -2.89 -17.23
CA LYS A 23 -1.21 -3.25 -18.31
C LYS A 23 -2.51 -2.46 -18.23
N HIS A 24 -2.86 -1.98 -17.04
CA HIS A 24 -4.06 -1.20 -16.77
C HIS A 24 -3.80 0.30 -16.65
N LYS A 25 -2.61 0.76 -17.05
CA LYS A 25 -2.20 2.17 -16.99
C LYS A 25 -2.14 2.74 -15.56
N VAL A 26 -2.02 1.87 -14.57
CA VAL A 26 -1.85 2.24 -13.16
C VAL A 26 -0.37 2.09 -12.77
N ASP A 27 0.12 3.01 -11.95
CA ASP A 27 1.49 2.92 -11.43
C ASP A 27 1.59 1.76 -10.42
N HIS A 28 2.63 0.95 -10.56
CA HIS A 28 2.86 -0.19 -9.68
C HIS A 28 3.10 0.20 -8.21
N ILE A 29 3.34 1.47 -7.92
CA ILE A 29 3.40 1.99 -6.54
C ILE A 29 2.09 1.72 -5.78
N ALA A 30 0.97 1.54 -6.48
CA ALA A 30 -0.29 1.17 -5.84
C ALA A 30 -0.21 -0.15 -5.06
N HIS A 31 0.71 -1.05 -5.41
CA HIS A 31 0.96 -2.26 -4.62
C HIS A 31 1.67 -1.96 -3.29
N LEU A 32 2.43 -0.87 -3.22
CA LEU A 32 3.26 -0.56 -2.07
C LEU A 32 2.42 -0.14 -0.86
N GLY A 33 1.37 0.67 -1.08
CA GLY A 33 0.50 1.12 0.01
C GLY A 33 -0.08 -0.05 0.82
N PRO A 34 -0.83 -0.96 0.18
CA PRO A 34 -1.37 -2.15 0.85
C PRO A 34 -0.32 -3.02 1.51
N SER A 35 0.83 -3.20 0.85
CA SER A 35 1.91 -4.06 1.36
C SER A 35 2.54 -3.48 2.62
N VAL A 36 2.80 -2.18 2.65
CA VAL A 36 3.34 -1.49 3.83
C VAL A 36 2.32 -1.51 4.96
N ALA A 37 1.04 -1.26 4.67
CA ALA A 37 -0.03 -1.32 5.68
C ALA A 37 -0.11 -2.71 6.32
N ALA A 38 -0.06 -3.77 5.50
CA ALA A 38 -0.04 -5.14 6.01
C ALA A 38 1.18 -5.40 6.91
N GLY A 39 2.36 -4.95 6.48
CA GLY A 39 3.60 -5.08 7.23
C GLY A 39 3.55 -4.37 8.58
N ILE A 40 3.06 -3.14 8.61
CA ILE A 40 2.91 -2.37 9.86
C ILE A 40 1.88 -3.03 10.77
N GLY A 41 0.75 -3.47 10.23
CA GLY A 41 -0.27 -4.16 11.00
C GLY A 41 0.28 -5.44 11.65
N SER A 42 1.07 -6.21 10.91
CA SER A 42 1.76 -7.38 11.44
C SER A 42 2.81 -7.01 12.51
N LEU A 43 3.59 -5.96 12.26
CA LEU A 43 4.61 -5.46 13.20
C LEU A 43 3.98 -5.07 14.54
N LEU A 44 2.84 -4.40 14.51
CA LEU A 44 2.11 -3.94 15.69
C LEU A 44 1.21 -5.01 16.29
N ASN A 45 1.15 -6.18 15.69
CA ASN A 45 0.31 -7.31 16.13
C ASN A 45 -1.18 -6.92 16.23
N LEU A 46 -1.66 -6.16 15.25
CA LEU A 46 -3.07 -5.77 15.18
C LEU A 46 -3.96 -6.97 14.80
N ASP A 47 -5.24 -6.89 15.13
CA ASP A 47 -6.18 -7.91 14.69
C ASP A 47 -6.41 -7.89 13.18
N THR A 48 -6.91 -8.99 12.65
CA THR A 48 -7.10 -9.18 11.20
C THR A 48 -8.02 -8.12 10.60
N GLU A 49 -9.09 -7.74 11.29
CA GLU A 49 -10.02 -6.73 10.78
C GLU A 49 -9.36 -5.36 10.66
N THR A 50 -8.60 -4.95 11.67
CA THR A 50 -7.88 -3.69 11.65
C THR A 50 -6.83 -3.66 10.53
N ILE A 51 -6.11 -4.76 10.33
CA ILE A 51 -5.16 -4.89 9.22
C ILE A 51 -5.89 -4.79 7.87
N TYR A 52 -7.02 -5.49 7.75
CA TYR A 52 -7.83 -5.48 6.54
C TYR A 52 -8.29 -4.05 6.20
N GLN A 53 -8.82 -3.31 7.16
CA GLN A 53 -9.24 -1.92 6.96
C GLN A 53 -8.06 -1.01 6.61
N SER A 54 -6.92 -1.23 7.23
CA SER A 54 -5.68 -0.49 6.90
C SER A 54 -5.27 -0.67 5.44
N ILE A 55 -5.33 -1.90 4.95
CA ILE A 55 -5.01 -2.25 3.55
C ILE A 55 -5.97 -1.55 2.59
N GLN A 56 -7.29 -1.59 2.88
CA GLN A 56 -8.30 -0.96 2.05
C GLN A 56 -8.06 0.56 1.94
N GLN A 57 -7.81 1.23 3.06
CA GLN A 57 -7.54 2.67 3.07
C GLN A 57 -6.23 3.01 2.35
N ALA A 58 -5.18 2.24 2.58
CA ALA A 58 -3.89 2.46 1.93
C ALA A 58 -4.01 2.33 0.40
N LEU A 59 -4.75 1.35 -0.09
CA LEU A 59 -4.96 1.20 -1.53
C LEU A 59 -5.67 2.42 -2.12
N HIS A 60 -6.70 2.90 -1.45
CA HIS A 60 -7.45 4.08 -1.90
C HIS A 60 -6.55 5.30 -2.12
N THR A 61 -5.58 5.52 -1.25
CA THR A 61 -4.75 6.73 -1.26
C THR A 61 -3.49 6.61 -2.12
N THR A 62 -3.08 5.40 -2.53
CA THR A 62 -1.82 5.17 -3.23
C THR A 62 -1.96 4.83 -4.71
N VAL A 63 -3.18 4.82 -5.23
CA VAL A 63 -3.42 4.58 -6.66
C VAL A 63 -3.15 5.85 -7.46
N SER A 64 -2.32 5.73 -8.50
CA SER A 64 -2.07 6.80 -9.45
C SER A 64 -1.90 6.23 -10.85
N THR A 65 -1.99 7.10 -11.86
CA THR A 65 -1.78 6.67 -13.24
C THR A 65 -0.29 6.38 -13.48
N ARG A 66 -0.01 5.45 -14.39
CA ARG A 66 1.37 5.16 -14.80
C ARG A 66 2.11 6.41 -15.28
N GLN A 67 1.38 7.35 -15.89
CA GLN A 67 1.94 8.58 -16.43
C GLN A 67 2.58 9.47 -15.34
N SER A 68 2.13 9.36 -14.09
CA SER A 68 2.66 10.17 -12.98
C SER A 68 4.17 10.03 -12.78
N ARG A 69 4.76 8.89 -13.18
CA ARG A 69 6.19 8.62 -13.03
C ARG A 69 6.86 8.10 -14.30
N LYS A 70 6.16 8.14 -15.44
CA LYS A 70 6.68 7.63 -16.71
C LYS A 70 7.44 8.75 -17.47
N GLY A 71 8.54 8.36 -18.10
CA GLY A 71 9.27 9.21 -19.03
C GLY A 71 10.29 10.09 -18.33
N GLU A 72 9.96 11.33 -18.10
CA GLU A 72 10.88 12.33 -17.55
C GLU A 72 11.42 11.96 -16.18
N ILE A 73 12.72 12.16 -15.96
CA ILE A 73 13.34 11.98 -14.65
C ILE A 73 13.02 13.19 -13.79
N SER A 74 12.45 12.96 -12.60
CA SER A 74 12.08 14.00 -11.66
C SER A 74 12.34 13.56 -10.23
N SER A 75 12.40 14.52 -9.31
CA SER A 75 12.50 14.23 -7.87
C SER A 75 11.29 13.42 -7.37
N TRP A 76 10.11 13.66 -7.94
CA TRP A 76 8.90 12.91 -7.60
C TRP A 76 9.03 11.42 -7.88
N LYS A 77 9.73 11.05 -8.95
CA LYS A 77 9.93 9.64 -9.30
C LYS A 77 10.64 8.88 -8.17
N ALA A 78 11.59 9.51 -7.53
CA ALA A 78 12.28 8.93 -6.38
C ALA A 78 11.46 9.02 -5.08
N PHE A 79 10.69 10.08 -4.92
CA PHE A 79 9.93 10.35 -3.70
C PHE A 79 8.61 9.55 -3.59
N ALA A 80 7.97 9.22 -4.70
CA ALA A 80 6.66 8.59 -4.71
C ALA A 80 6.56 7.30 -3.85
N PRO A 81 7.55 6.38 -3.85
CA PRO A 81 7.50 5.23 -2.97
C PRO A 81 7.49 5.59 -1.48
N ALA A 82 8.30 6.56 -1.08
CA ALA A 82 8.32 7.04 0.30
C ALA A 82 7.00 7.70 0.70
N HIS A 83 6.40 8.45 -0.24
CA HIS A 83 5.08 9.05 -0.03
C HIS A 83 3.99 7.98 0.15
N ALA A 84 4.01 6.92 -0.65
CA ALA A 84 3.10 5.80 -0.48
C ALA A 84 3.26 5.14 0.90
N GLY A 85 4.49 4.98 1.36
CA GLY A 85 4.78 4.48 2.71
C GLY A 85 4.20 5.37 3.80
N LYS A 86 4.35 6.69 3.66
CA LYS A 86 3.75 7.68 4.58
C LYS A 86 2.24 7.53 4.64
N LEU A 87 1.58 7.42 3.50
CA LEU A 87 0.12 7.25 3.43
C LEU A 87 -0.33 5.91 4.03
N ALA A 88 0.48 4.86 3.90
CA ALA A 88 0.19 3.58 4.52
C ALA A 88 0.28 3.65 6.06
N VAL A 89 1.26 4.38 6.61
CA VAL A 89 1.35 4.64 8.06
C VAL A 89 0.09 5.36 8.55
N GLU A 90 -0.34 6.39 7.83
CA GLU A 90 -1.57 7.12 8.16
C GLU A 90 -2.80 6.21 8.09
N ALA A 91 -2.90 5.35 7.08
CA ALA A 91 -4.02 4.41 6.95
C ALA A 91 -4.12 3.45 8.14
N VAL A 92 -2.98 2.95 8.62
CA VAL A 92 -2.93 2.09 9.81
C VAL A 92 -3.38 2.85 11.06
N ASP A 93 -2.88 4.08 11.24
CA ASP A 93 -3.28 4.92 12.39
C ASP A 93 -4.80 5.19 12.39
N ARG A 94 -5.37 5.51 11.23
CA ARG A 94 -6.81 5.72 11.09
C ARG A 94 -7.62 4.46 11.41
N ALA A 95 -7.18 3.31 10.88
CA ALA A 95 -7.86 2.05 11.15
C ALA A 95 -7.80 1.68 12.65
N MET A 96 -6.67 1.94 13.32
CA MET A 96 -6.54 1.75 14.76
C MET A 96 -7.49 2.63 15.57
N ARG A 97 -7.89 3.77 15.02
CA ARG A 97 -8.87 4.69 15.64
C ARG A 97 -10.31 4.34 15.30
N GLY A 98 -10.54 3.25 14.56
CA GLY A 98 -11.87 2.78 14.20
C GLY A 98 -12.41 3.32 12.88
N GLU A 99 -11.61 4.07 12.10
CA GLU A 99 -12.05 4.49 10.77
C GLU A 99 -12.03 3.31 9.79
N GLY A 100 -13.09 3.19 8.99
CA GLY A 100 -13.22 2.12 7.99
C GLY A 100 -13.17 2.65 6.58
N ALA A 101 -13.01 1.75 5.63
CA ALA A 101 -13.08 2.00 4.19
C ALA A 101 -14.10 1.07 3.55
N PRO A 102 -14.62 1.41 2.36
CA PRO A 102 -15.44 0.47 1.61
C PRO A 102 -14.71 -0.86 1.38
N SER A 103 -15.41 -1.97 1.51
CA SER A 103 -14.79 -3.29 1.48
C SER A 103 -15.65 -4.25 0.64
N PRO A 104 -15.05 -5.02 -0.29
CA PRO A 104 -13.64 -4.94 -0.70
C PRO A 104 -13.39 -3.77 -1.66
N ILE A 105 -12.15 -3.26 -1.64
CA ILE A 105 -11.77 -2.17 -2.55
C ILE A 105 -11.16 -2.70 -3.85
N TYR A 106 -10.69 -3.93 -3.83
CA TYR A 106 -10.26 -4.67 -5.02
C TYR A 106 -11.46 -5.23 -5.78
#